data_1fc5e167834dbcaf334bb428bc62ef43
#
_entry.id   1fc5e167834dbcaf334bb428bc62ef43
#
_cell.length_a   1.000
_cell.length_b   1.000
_cell.length_c   1.000
_cell.angle_alpha   90.00
_cell.angle_beta   90.00
_cell.angle_gamma   90.00
#
_symmetry.space_group_name_H-M   'P 1'
#
loop_
_entity.id
_entity.type
_entity.pdbx_description
1 polymer ?
#
loop_
_entity_poly.entity_id
_entity_poly.type
_entity_poly.pdbx_seq_one_letter_code
_entity_poly.pdbx_strand_id
1 'polypeptide(L)'
;MKNLSKDQILTLLRSEGKALRDQFGVVSIGLFGSFAKDQQTDDSDIDLLVEFESPRFDHVVGLQIYLEDRFGKKVGIVRKGAHLSKRFISLIEKDIVYVQ
;
A
#
# COMPACT_ATOMS: atom_id res chain seq x y z
N MET A 1 -1.28 -10.64 12.22
CA MET A 1 -2.59 -10.28 12.74
C MET A 1 -3.69 -10.87 11.88
N LYS A 2 -4.61 -11.57 12.51
CA LYS A 2 -5.82 -12.03 11.84
C LYS A 2 -6.85 -10.90 11.94
N ASN A 3 -7.76 -10.83 11.00
CA ASN A 3 -8.88 -9.89 11.03
C ASN A 3 -8.48 -8.42 11.03
N LEU A 4 -7.50 -8.09 10.20
CA LEU A 4 -7.15 -6.70 9.98
C LEU A 4 -8.32 -5.93 9.39
N SER A 5 -8.52 -4.71 9.87
CA SER A 5 -9.50 -3.79 9.31
C SER A 5 -8.79 -2.73 8.47
N LYS A 6 -9.57 -2.03 7.65
CA LYS A 6 -9.06 -0.89 6.90
C LYS A 6 -8.43 0.14 7.84
N ASP A 7 -9.09 0.45 8.94
CA ASP A 7 -8.59 1.46 9.88
C ASP A 7 -7.28 1.03 10.54
N GLN A 8 -7.13 -0.24 10.86
CA GLN A 8 -5.88 -0.75 11.43
C GLN A 8 -4.73 -0.63 10.44
N ILE A 9 -4.99 -0.93 9.17
CA ILE A 9 -3.97 -0.80 8.11
C ILE A 9 -3.56 0.67 7.96
N LEU A 10 -4.55 1.57 7.86
CA LEU A 10 -4.26 2.99 7.69
C LEU A 10 -3.53 3.57 8.88
N THR A 11 -3.91 3.16 10.10
CA THR A 11 -3.26 3.62 11.31
C THR A 11 -1.79 3.19 11.34
N LEU A 12 -1.52 1.94 10.99
CA LEU A 12 -0.14 1.43 10.98
C LEU A 12 0.69 2.16 9.93
N LEU A 13 0.16 2.32 8.72
CA LEU A 13 0.88 3.03 7.66
C LEU A 13 1.16 4.47 8.05
N ARG A 14 0.21 5.12 8.71
CA ARG A 14 0.39 6.49 9.17
C ARG A 14 1.48 6.58 10.24
N SER A 15 1.48 5.65 11.18
CA SER A 15 2.48 5.63 12.26
C SER A 15 3.89 5.34 11.74
N GLU A 16 3.99 4.60 10.63
CA GLU A 16 5.27 4.23 10.02
C GLU A 16 5.74 5.21 8.95
N GLY A 17 4.98 6.27 8.70
CA GLY A 17 5.21 7.17 7.57
C GLY A 17 6.63 7.71 7.47
N LYS A 18 7.22 8.11 8.60
CA LYS A 18 8.60 8.63 8.59
C LYS A 18 9.60 7.55 8.21
N ALA A 19 9.46 6.36 8.79
CA ALA A 19 10.36 5.23 8.48
C ALA A 19 10.22 4.82 7.01
N LEU A 20 9.00 4.80 6.49
CA LEU A 20 8.77 4.43 5.09
C LEU A 20 9.43 5.43 4.15
N ARG A 21 9.35 6.71 4.47
CA ARG A 21 10.01 7.75 3.68
C ARG A 21 11.53 7.63 3.76
N ASP A 22 12.05 7.50 4.96
CA ASP A 22 13.50 7.53 5.19
C ASP A 22 14.19 6.26 4.68
N GLN A 23 13.55 5.11 4.83
CA GLN A 23 14.17 3.83 4.46
C GLN A 23 13.90 3.42 3.01
N PHE A 24 12.73 3.75 2.48
CA PHE A 24 12.31 3.25 1.17
C PHE A 24 11.97 4.36 0.17
N GLY A 25 12.09 5.60 0.56
CA GLY A 25 11.81 6.72 -0.34
C GLY A 25 10.34 6.86 -0.71
N VAL A 26 9.43 6.47 0.17
CA VAL A 26 7.99 6.58 -0.09
C VAL A 26 7.57 8.05 -0.03
N VAL A 27 6.93 8.51 -1.10
CA VAL A 27 6.38 9.86 -1.21
C VAL A 27 4.90 9.86 -0.84
N SER A 28 4.16 8.91 -1.38
CA SER A 28 2.74 8.75 -1.05
C SER A 28 2.38 7.27 -1.06
N ILE A 29 1.35 6.93 -0.29
CA ILE A 29 0.88 5.56 -0.22
C ILE A 29 -0.65 5.58 -0.08
N GLY A 30 -1.31 4.77 -0.89
CA GLY A 30 -2.76 4.66 -0.88
C GLY A 30 -3.18 3.20 -0.81
N LEU A 31 -4.19 2.94 0.00
CA LEU A 31 -4.80 1.61 0.13
C LEU A 31 -5.94 1.50 -0.88
N PHE A 32 -5.92 0.44 -1.69
CA PHE A 32 -7.01 0.16 -2.62
C PHE A 32 -7.38 -1.33 -2.54
N GLY A 33 -8.26 -1.78 -3.40
CA GLY A 33 -8.67 -3.17 -3.43
C GLY A 33 -9.70 -3.50 -2.35
N SER A 34 -9.77 -4.78 -1.99
CA SER A 34 -10.81 -5.28 -1.10
C SER A 34 -10.82 -4.65 0.28
N PHE A 35 -9.64 -4.39 0.86
CA PHE A 35 -9.56 -3.74 2.16
C PHE A 35 -10.09 -2.30 2.12
N ALA A 36 -9.83 -1.58 1.04
CA ALA A 36 -10.34 -0.21 0.91
C ALA A 36 -11.87 -0.18 0.80
N LYS A 37 -12.45 -1.23 0.26
CA LYS A 37 -13.91 -1.36 0.06
C LYS A 37 -14.62 -2.02 1.23
N ASP A 38 -13.89 -2.43 2.26
CA ASP A 38 -14.43 -3.23 3.37
C ASP A 38 -15.06 -4.54 2.90
N GLN A 39 -14.48 -5.14 1.86
CA GLN A 39 -14.94 -6.41 1.28
C GLN A 39 -13.89 -7.50 1.43
N GLN A 40 -12.95 -7.32 2.34
CA GLN A 40 -11.87 -8.27 2.53
C GLN A 40 -12.35 -9.57 3.17
N THR A 41 -11.64 -10.64 2.81
CA THR A 41 -11.79 -11.96 3.42
C THR A 41 -10.45 -12.33 4.06
N ASP A 42 -10.40 -13.48 4.72
CA ASP A 42 -9.14 -13.97 5.33
C ASP A 42 -8.04 -14.16 4.30
N ASP A 43 -8.41 -14.40 3.04
CA ASP A 43 -7.46 -14.64 1.95
C ASP A 43 -7.08 -13.38 1.18
N SER A 44 -7.65 -12.24 1.52
CA SER A 44 -7.38 -10.99 0.82
C SER A 44 -5.97 -10.49 1.07
N ASP A 45 -5.31 -10.02 0.00
CA ASP A 45 -4.02 -9.34 0.10
C ASP A 45 -4.26 -7.85 0.36
N ILE A 46 -3.27 -7.19 0.92
CA ILE A 46 -3.31 -5.74 1.11
C ILE A 46 -2.74 -5.09 -0.15
N ASP A 47 -3.56 -4.31 -0.85
CA ASP A 47 -3.16 -3.69 -2.12
C ASP A 47 -2.82 -2.22 -1.89
N LEU A 48 -1.59 -1.83 -2.24
CA LEU A 48 -1.10 -0.47 -2.03
C LEU A 48 -0.61 0.13 -3.33
N LEU A 49 -1.00 1.37 -3.57
CA LEU A 49 -0.46 2.19 -4.64
C LEU A 49 0.57 3.12 -4.02
N VAL A 50 1.84 2.98 -4.41
CA VAL A 50 2.93 3.69 -3.75
C VAL A 50 3.70 4.53 -4.75
N GLU A 51 3.90 5.80 -4.41
CA GLU A 51 4.78 6.68 -5.15
C GLU A 51 6.13 6.74 -4.43
N PHE A 52 7.21 6.49 -5.17
CA PHE A 52 8.57 6.53 -4.65
C PHE A 52 9.30 7.74 -5.21
N GLU A 53 10.15 8.35 -4.39
CA GLU A 53 11.01 9.44 -4.85
C GLU A 53 11.95 8.94 -5.96
N SER A 54 12.56 7.78 -5.74
CA SER A 54 13.35 7.08 -6.74
C SER A 54 12.88 5.64 -6.78
N PRO A 55 12.26 5.19 -7.88
CA PRO A 55 11.64 3.86 -7.92
C PRO A 55 12.69 2.76 -8.13
N ARG A 56 13.52 2.56 -7.13
CA ARG A 56 14.54 1.52 -7.14
C ARG A 56 13.93 0.18 -6.79
N PHE A 57 14.40 -0.87 -7.46
CA PHE A 57 13.90 -2.22 -7.23
C PHE A 57 14.06 -2.64 -5.76
N ASP A 58 15.22 -2.35 -5.16
CA ASP A 58 15.46 -2.69 -3.76
C ASP A 58 14.53 -1.95 -2.80
N HIS A 59 14.15 -0.72 -3.12
CA HIS A 59 13.17 0.01 -2.30
C HIS A 59 11.79 -0.63 -2.37
N VAL A 60 11.36 -1.01 -3.56
CA VAL A 60 10.04 -1.63 -3.76
C VAL A 60 9.96 -2.97 -3.04
N VAL A 61 10.95 -3.84 -3.25
CA VAL A 61 10.98 -5.16 -2.63
C VAL A 61 11.15 -5.03 -1.11
N GLY A 62 12.03 -4.14 -0.68
CA GLY A 62 12.26 -3.91 0.74
C GLY A 62 11.00 -3.43 1.46
N LEU A 63 10.26 -2.52 0.83
CA LEU A 63 9.00 -2.03 1.39
C LEU A 63 7.98 -3.16 1.51
N GLN A 64 7.88 -4.01 0.48
CA GLN A 64 6.96 -5.14 0.50
C GLN A 64 7.26 -6.07 1.66
N ILE A 65 8.52 -6.46 1.82
CA ILE A 65 8.95 -7.36 2.90
C ILE A 65 8.69 -6.73 4.26
N TYR A 66 9.03 -5.45 4.41
CA TYR A 66 8.84 -4.71 5.65
C TYR A 66 7.36 -4.70 6.07
N LEU A 67 6.47 -4.36 5.12
CA LEU A 67 5.05 -4.28 5.43
C LEU A 67 4.41 -5.65 5.64
N GLU A 68 4.85 -6.66 4.88
CA GLU A 68 4.35 -8.02 5.10
C GLU A 68 4.70 -8.52 6.50
N ASP A 69 5.88 -8.16 6.98
CA ASP A 69 6.27 -8.50 8.34
C ASP A 69 5.37 -7.80 9.36
N ARG A 70 5.08 -6.53 9.13
CA ARG A 70 4.25 -5.74 10.04
C ARG A 70 2.80 -6.20 10.07
N PHE A 71 2.24 -6.51 8.90
CA PHE A 71 0.83 -6.88 8.79
C PHE A 71 0.57 -8.37 9.00
N GLY A 72 1.58 -9.21 8.81
CA GLY A 72 1.39 -10.65 8.83
C GLY A 72 0.53 -11.15 7.67
N LYS A 73 0.52 -10.42 6.55
CA LYS A 73 -0.25 -10.76 5.35
C LYS A 73 0.55 -10.38 4.12
N LYS A 74 0.19 -10.96 3.00
CA LYS A 74 0.76 -10.58 1.71
C LYS A 74 0.37 -9.15 1.35
N VAL A 75 1.33 -8.40 0.84
CA VAL A 75 1.15 -7.02 0.41
C VAL A 75 1.50 -6.94 -1.07
N GLY A 76 0.56 -6.45 -1.87
CA GLY A 76 0.80 -6.16 -3.27
C GLY A 76 1.10 -4.69 -3.44
N ILE A 77 2.26 -4.37 -4.00
CA ILE A 77 2.65 -2.98 -4.23
C ILE A 77 2.56 -2.69 -5.72
N VAL A 78 1.74 -1.70 -6.06
CA VAL A 78 1.70 -1.14 -7.42
C VAL A 78 2.42 0.19 -7.36
N ARG A 79 3.45 0.34 -8.17
CA ARG A 79 4.23 1.56 -8.22
C ARG A 79 3.50 2.62 -9.03
N LYS A 80 3.23 3.76 -8.42
CA LYS A 80 2.57 4.88 -9.10
C LYS A 80 3.54 5.48 -10.11
N GLY A 81 3.04 5.71 -11.33
CA GLY A 81 3.86 6.30 -12.38
C GLY A 81 3.17 6.26 -13.73
N ALA A 82 3.83 6.83 -14.74
CA ALA A 82 3.28 6.97 -16.08
C ALA A 82 3.03 5.63 -16.79
N HIS A 83 3.61 4.55 -16.29
CA HIS A 83 3.42 3.21 -16.85
C HIS A 83 2.03 2.64 -16.57
N LEU A 84 1.29 3.21 -15.61
CA LEU A 84 -0.05 2.73 -15.29
C LEU A 84 -1.06 3.24 -16.30
N SER A 85 -1.98 2.37 -16.71
CA SER A 85 -3.02 2.76 -17.63
C SER A 85 -4.04 3.67 -16.96
N LYS A 86 -4.64 4.56 -17.74
CA LYS A 86 -5.72 5.41 -17.25
C LYS A 86 -6.91 4.60 -16.77
N ARG A 87 -7.16 3.46 -17.40
CA ARG A 87 -8.24 2.56 -17.03
C ARG A 87 -8.03 2.00 -15.63
N PHE A 88 -6.80 1.55 -15.35
CA PHE A 88 -6.47 1.03 -14.02
C PHE A 88 -6.65 2.11 -12.95
N ILE A 89 -6.12 3.31 -13.20
CA ILE A 89 -6.23 4.43 -12.27
C ILE A 89 -7.70 4.76 -12.01
N SER A 90 -8.51 4.82 -13.06
CA SER A 90 -9.94 5.12 -12.93
C SER A 90 -10.66 4.09 -12.06
N LEU A 91 -10.27 2.82 -12.17
CA LEU A 91 -10.90 1.74 -11.40
C LEU A 91 -10.60 1.86 -9.91
N ILE A 92 -9.38 2.23 -9.55
CA ILE A 92 -8.99 2.28 -8.13
C ILE A 92 -9.30 3.62 -7.47
N GLU A 93 -9.41 4.71 -8.23
CA GLU A 93 -9.66 6.05 -7.68
C GLU A 93 -10.95 6.15 -6.87
N LYS A 94 -11.93 5.32 -7.18
CA LYS A 94 -13.22 5.36 -6.49
C LYS A 94 -13.10 5.01 -5.01
N ASP A 95 -12.19 4.11 -4.68
CA ASP A 95 -12.10 3.54 -3.34
C ASP A 95 -10.76 3.76 -2.66
N ILE A 96 -9.77 4.28 -3.38
CA ILE A 96 -8.44 4.45 -2.82
C ILE A 96 -8.44 5.46 -1.67
N VAL A 97 -7.75 5.11 -0.60
CA VAL A 97 -7.58 5.99 0.56
C VAL A 97 -6.09 6.24 0.75
N TYR A 98 -5.69 7.49 0.57
CA TYR A 98 -4.30 7.88 0.76
C TYR A 98 -4.01 8.12 2.23
N VAL A 99 -2.83 7.71 2.65
CA VAL A 99 -2.34 7.93 4.00
C VAL A 99 -1.58 9.25 4.03
N GLN A 100 -1.89 10.04 5.03
CA GLN A 100 -1.24 11.35 5.22
C GLN A 100 -0.01 11.20 6.10
#